data_8454489b710d62e69386074aede0e774
#
_entry.id   8454489b710d62e69386074aede0e774
#
_cell.length_a   1.000
_cell.length_b   1.000
_cell.length_c   1.000
_cell.angle_alpha   90.00
_cell.angle_beta   90.00
_cell.angle_gamma   90.00
#
_symmetry.space_group_name_H-M   'P 1'
#
loop_
_entity.id
_entity.type
_entity.pdbx_description
1 polymer ?
#
loop_
_entity_poly.entity_id
_entity_poly.type
_entity_poly.pdbx_seq_one_letter_code
_entity_poly.pdbx_strand_id
1 'polypeptide(L)'
;MSEPRGSALDATGTPSETAALLTGGVAEVGDFARLDVGRRRRTGVPEVVYADGKTPQQTLQLLAELRLRTPESPALATRCPDEVLRQAPDAFAGEPVRVDSSARTVTVGELPAQRGTVAVLTAGTSDLPVAREAVATLDALGTGSRLYADVGVAGLSRLLSVLGDVRAADCAIVVAGMDGALPSVVTGLLTAPVVGVPTSVGYGFADAGRAAAGAMLASCAPGLTVVNIDNGFGAAVHAAKIVGVRAGD
;
A
#
# COMPACT_ATOMS: atom_id res chain seq x y z
N MET A 1 44.14 -6.75 -8.21
CA MET A 1 43.74 -7.82 -7.25
C MET A 1 42.22 -7.75 -7.12
N SER A 2 41.54 -8.67 -7.81
CA SER A 2 40.08 -8.77 -7.79
C SER A 2 39.69 -9.62 -6.56
N GLU A 3 38.88 -9.05 -5.67
CA GLU A 3 38.30 -9.80 -4.56
C GLU A 3 37.43 -10.97 -5.09
N PRO A 4 37.47 -12.15 -4.44
CA PRO A 4 36.66 -13.29 -4.86
C PRO A 4 35.18 -12.97 -4.59
N ARG A 5 34.32 -13.12 -5.59
CA ARG A 5 32.87 -13.13 -5.45
C ARG A 5 32.53 -14.20 -4.39
N GLY A 6 31.88 -13.78 -3.29
CA GLY A 6 31.47 -14.67 -2.22
C GLY A 6 30.76 -15.90 -2.76
N SER A 7 31.16 -17.09 -2.31
CA SER A 7 30.55 -18.34 -2.73
C SER A 7 29.09 -18.36 -2.28
N ALA A 8 28.17 -18.83 -3.15
CA ALA A 8 26.75 -18.99 -2.84
C ALA A 8 26.47 -20.07 -1.77
N LEU A 9 27.52 -20.77 -1.31
CA LEU A 9 27.48 -21.81 -0.27
C LEU A 9 28.41 -21.42 0.89
N ASP A 10 28.02 -21.76 2.12
CA ASP A 10 28.87 -21.69 3.29
C ASP A 10 29.93 -22.83 3.30
N ALA A 11 30.80 -22.84 4.30
CA ALA A 11 31.85 -23.86 4.45
C ALA A 11 31.32 -25.30 4.65
N THR A 12 30.01 -25.48 4.88
CA THR A 12 29.34 -26.79 5.03
C THR A 12 28.58 -27.24 3.80
N GLY A 13 28.61 -26.43 2.71
CA GLY A 13 27.88 -26.71 1.46
C GLY A 13 26.40 -26.34 1.50
N THR A 14 25.94 -25.71 2.58
CA THR A 14 24.61 -25.14 2.69
C THR A 14 24.53 -23.79 1.97
N PRO A 15 23.37 -23.42 1.37
CA PRO A 15 23.20 -22.09 0.82
C PRO A 15 23.51 -21.04 1.89
N SER A 16 24.38 -20.05 1.59
CA SER A 16 24.61 -18.94 2.50
C SER A 16 23.26 -18.28 2.85
N GLU A 17 23.15 -17.65 4.01
CA GLU A 17 21.92 -16.97 4.42
C GLU A 17 21.42 -16.00 3.32
N THR A 18 22.34 -15.32 2.65
CA THR A 18 22.06 -14.47 1.49
C THR A 18 21.49 -15.27 0.32
N ALA A 19 22.05 -16.44 0.01
CA ALA A 19 21.55 -17.31 -1.06
C ALA A 19 20.16 -17.87 -0.70
N ALA A 20 19.93 -18.27 0.54
CA ALA A 20 18.62 -18.71 1.02
C ALA A 20 17.56 -17.60 0.96
N LEU A 21 17.94 -16.34 1.25
CA LEU A 21 17.08 -15.17 1.09
C LEU A 21 16.73 -14.91 -0.39
N LEU A 22 17.66 -15.14 -1.31
CA LEU A 22 17.48 -14.88 -2.74
C LEU A 22 16.74 -16.02 -3.46
N THR A 23 16.94 -17.27 -3.04
CA THR A 23 16.41 -18.47 -3.73
C THR A 23 15.13 -19.04 -3.08
N GLY A 24 14.82 -18.68 -1.82
CA GLY A 24 13.70 -19.21 -1.07
C GLY A 24 12.38 -18.49 -1.38
N GLY A 25 11.47 -19.14 -2.12
CA GLY A 25 10.10 -18.75 -2.08
C GLY A 25 9.47 -18.20 -3.36
N VAL A 26 9.83 -18.76 -4.52
CA VAL A 26 9.07 -18.55 -5.76
C VAL A 26 8.17 -19.77 -6.00
N ALA A 27 6.87 -19.52 -6.23
CA ALA A 27 5.90 -20.53 -6.59
C ALA A 27 5.34 -20.27 -7.99
N GLU A 28 5.45 -21.24 -8.86
CA GLU A 28 4.84 -21.18 -10.18
C GLU A 28 3.32 -21.42 -10.08
N VAL A 29 2.53 -20.63 -10.81
CA VAL A 29 1.07 -20.74 -10.88
C VAL A 29 0.68 -20.84 -12.34
N GLY A 30 0.30 -22.03 -12.78
CA GLY A 30 0.09 -22.31 -14.18
C GLY A 30 1.32 -21.96 -15.01
N ASP A 31 1.09 -21.44 -16.21
CA ASP A 31 2.11 -20.94 -17.14
C ASP A 31 2.19 -19.39 -17.16
N PHE A 32 1.41 -18.71 -16.30
CA PHE A 32 1.20 -17.26 -16.40
C PHE A 32 1.79 -16.44 -15.24
N ALA A 33 2.12 -17.04 -14.09
CA ALA A 33 2.61 -16.27 -12.96
C ALA A 33 3.64 -17.01 -12.10
N ARG A 34 4.46 -16.22 -11.41
CA ARG A 34 5.45 -16.65 -10.42
C ARG A 34 5.26 -15.81 -9.18
N LEU A 35 4.69 -16.40 -8.11
CA LEU A 35 4.47 -15.72 -6.84
C LEU A 35 5.74 -15.71 -5.99
N ASP A 36 6.04 -14.57 -5.42
CA ASP A 36 7.14 -14.37 -4.49
C ASP A 36 6.69 -14.63 -3.05
N VAL A 37 6.46 -15.89 -2.71
CA VAL A 37 5.98 -16.29 -1.37
C VAL A 37 7.00 -16.02 -0.24
N GLY A 38 8.26 -15.78 -0.59
CA GLY A 38 9.31 -15.38 0.36
C GLY A 38 9.44 -13.87 0.58
N ARG A 39 8.61 -13.05 -0.06
CA ARG A 39 8.71 -11.58 -0.03
C ARG A 39 8.63 -11.03 1.40
N ARG A 40 7.66 -11.47 2.19
CA ARG A 40 7.48 -10.99 3.56
C ARG A 40 8.74 -11.14 4.42
N ARG A 41 9.42 -12.28 4.33
CA ARG A 41 10.66 -12.52 5.09
C ARG A 41 11.79 -11.58 4.69
N ARG A 42 11.89 -11.20 3.40
CA ARG A 42 12.94 -10.30 2.91
C ARG A 42 12.62 -8.82 3.09
N THR A 43 11.36 -8.45 2.97
CA THR A 43 10.97 -7.03 2.85
C THR A 43 10.05 -6.55 3.97
N GLY A 44 9.54 -7.47 4.81
CA GLY A 44 8.49 -7.17 5.80
C GLY A 44 7.07 -7.05 5.19
N VAL A 45 6.93 -7.16 3.85
CA VAL A 45 5.67 -6.98 3.14
C VAL A 45 5.34 -8.25 2.36
N PRO A 46 4.13 -8.86 2.52
CA PRO A 46 3.74 -10.04 1.76
C PRO A 46 3.59 -9.74 0.26
N GLU A 47 3.53 -10.81 -0.55
CA GLU A 47 3.15 -10.70 -1.96
C GLU A 47 1.71 -10.20 -2.06
N VAL A 48 1.45 -9.34 -3.05
CA VAL A 48 0.12 -8.76 -3.33
C VAL A 48 -0.20 -8.90 -4.82
N VAL A 49 -1.43 -9.26 -5.12
CA VAL A 49 -1.87 -9.41 -6.50
C VAL A 49 -2.27 -8.05 -7.07
N TYR A 50 -1.52 -7.57 -8.05
CA TYR A 50 -1.94 -6.45 -8.90
C TYR A 50 -2.88 -7.02 -9.97
N ALA A 51 -4.19 -6.78 -9.85
CA ALA A 51 -5.20 -7.46 -10.67
C ALA A 51 -5.44 -6.79 -12.03
N ASP A 52 -5.02 -5.53 -12.21
CA ASP A 52 -5.17 -4.85 -13.49
C ASP A 52 -4.40 -5.58 -14.61
N GLY A 53 -5.05 -5.78 -15.75
CA GLY A 53 -4.51 -6.55 -16.87
C GLY A 53 -4.56 -8.07 -16.72
N LYS A 54 -5.10 -8.62 -15.60
CA LYS A 54 -5.33 -10.06 -15.40
C LYS A 54 -6.79 -10.42 -15.62
N THR A 55 -7.03 -11.66 -16.02
CA THR A 55 -8.40 -12.19 -16.04
C THR A 55 -8.92 -12.40 -14.62
N PRO A 56 -10.25 -12.42 -14.41
CA PRO A 56 -10.83 -12.75 -13.11
C PRO A 56 -10.35 -14.08 -12.56
N GLN A 57 -10.26 -15.11 -13.40
CA GLN A 57 -9.81 -16.45 -13.04
C GLN A 57 -8.35 -16.43 -12.57
N GLN A 58 -7.46 -15.75 -13.30
CA GLN A 58 -6.06 -15.58 -12.91
C GLN A 58 -5.94 -14.89 -11.55
N THR A 59 -6.71 -13.83 -11.30
CA THR A 59 -6.67 -13.08 -10.04
C THR A 59 -7.14 -13.94 -8.87
N LEU A 60 -8.26 -14.64 -9.01
CA LEU A 60 -8.78 -15.54 -7.97
C LEU A 60 -7.84 -16.72 -7.70
N GLN A 61 -7.24 -17.30 -8.76
CA GLN A 61 -6.25 -18.36 -8.62
C GLN A 61 -5.00 -17.88 -7.86
N LEU A 62 -4.49 -16.68 -8.15
CA LEU A 62 -3.34 -16.10 -7.43
C LEU A 62 -3.66 -15.84 -5.96
N LEU A 63 -4.85 -15.36 -5.64
CA LEU A 63 -5.30 -15.20 -4.25
C LEU A 63 -5.37 -16.54 -3.53
N ALA A 64 -5.93 -17.59 -4.16
CA ALA A 64 -6.00 -18.93 -3.59
C ALA A 64 -4.59 -19.52 -3.34
N GLU A 65 -3.67 -19.37 -4.29
CA GLU A 65 -2.29 -19.83 -4.12
C GLU A 65 -1.54 -19.08 -3.01
N LEU A 66 -1.76 -17.77 -2.85
CA LEU A 66 -1.20 -17.01 -1.74
C LEU A 66 -1.75 -17.52 -0.40
N ARG A 67 -3.08 -17.73 -0.29
CA ARG A 67 -3.68 -18.27 0.92
C ARG A 67 -3.13 -19.65 1.29
N LEU A 68 -2.95 -20.53 0.29
CA LEU A 68 -2.41 -21.86 0.50
C LEU A 68 -0.95 -21.83 0.99
N ARG A 69 -0.13 -20.93 0.43
CA ARG A 69 1.32 -20.92 0.66
C ARG A 69 1.78 -20.00 1.78
N THR A 70 0.97 -18.99 2.13
CA THR A 70 1.25 -18.02 3.20
C THR A 70 0.04 -17.87 4.12
N PRO A 71 -0.42 -18.95 4.77
CA PRO A 71 -1.65 -18.95 5.59
C PRO A 71 -1.61 -17.99 6.78
N GLU A 72 -0.41 -17.61 7.22
CA GLU A 72 -0.18 -16.64 8.29
C GLU A 72 -0.44 -15.18 7.89
N SER A 73 -0.65 -14.91 6.62
CA SER A 73 -0.92 -13.58 6.08
C SER A 73 -2.21 -13.57 5.28
N PRO A 74 -3.02 -12.52 5.32
CA PRO A 74 -4.10 -12.36 4.37
C PRO A 74 -3.53 -12.21 2.95
N ALA A 75 -4.25 -12.72 1.95
CA ALA A 75 -3.97 -12.46 0.56
C ALA A 75 -4.74 -11.20 0.12
N LEU A 76 -4.02 -10.22 -0.42
CA LEU A 76 -4.58 -8.96 -0.92
C LEU A 76 -4.46 -8.90 -2.43
N ALA A 77 -5.55 -8.49 -3.11
CA ALA A 77 -5.52 -8.03 -4.49
C ALA A 77 -5.97 -6.57 -4.57
N THR A 78 -5.26 -5.79 -5.39
CA THR A 78 -5.60 -4.38 -5.68
C THR A 78 -5.95 -4.20 -7.14
N ARG A 79 -6.63 -3.10 -7.48
CA ARG A 79 -7.08 -2.80 -8.84
C ARG A 79 -7.96 -3.89 -9.45
N CYS A 80 -8.77 -4.54 -8.62
CA CYS A 80 -9.63 -5.64 -9.05
C CYS A 80 -10.69 -5.16 -10.04
N PRO A 81 -10.89 -5.87 -11.17
CA PRO A 81 -12.07 -5.68 -12.02
C PRO A 81 -13.36 -6.03 -11.25
N ASP A 82 -14.50 -5.45 -11.68
CA ASP A 82 -15.79 -5.67 -11.02
C ASP A 82 -16.18 -7.15 -10.92
N GLU A 83 -15.78 -7.95 -11.91
CA GLU A 83 -16.00 -9.38 -11.93
C GLU A 83 -15.32 -10.10 -10.75
N VAL A 84 -14.07 -9.75 -10.44
CA VAL A 84 -13.33 -10.29 -9.29
C VAL A 84 -14.02 -9.90 -7.97
N LEU A 85 -14.45 -8.62 -7.86
CA LEU A 85 -15.15 -8.13 -6.67
C LEU A 85 -16.45 -8.91 -6.40
N ARG A 86 -17.17 -9.28 -7.47
CA ARG A 86 -18.42 -10.05 -7.35
C ARG A 86 -18.17 -11.52 -7.03
N GLN A 87 -17.16 -12.14 -7.63
CA GLN A 87 -16.90 -13.58 -7.50
C GLN A 87 -16.14 -13.96 -6.23
N ALA A 88 -15.34 -13.05 -5.67
CA ALA A 88 -14.46 -13.37 -4.56
C ALA A 88 -15.19 -13.94 -3.32
N PRO A 89 -16.35 -13.43 -2.88
CA PRO A 89 -17.07 -14.01 -1.73
C PRO A 89 -17.43 -15.48 -1.92
N ASP A 90 -17.89 -15.87 -3.11
CA ASP A 90 -18.27 -17.25 -3.42
C ASP A 90 -17.03 -18.12 -3.63
N ALA A 91 -15.99 -17.59 -4.29
CA ALA A 91 -14.76 -18.32 -4.57
C ALA A 91 -13.98 -18.70 -3.29
N PHE A 92 -14.15 -17.91 -2.23
CA PHE A 92 -13.48 -18.13 -0.94
C PHE A 92 -14.51 -18.39 0.19
N ALA A 93 -15.62 -19.04 -0.13
CA ALA A 93 -16.62 -19.44 0.86
C ALA A 93 -15.94 -20.27 1.97
N GLY A 94 -16.07 -19.84 3.23
CA GLY A 94 -15.45 -20.49 4.39
C GLY A 94 -14.21 -19.78 4.91
N GLU A 95 -13.69 -18.77 4.21
CA GLU A 95 -12.67 -17.85 4.73
C GLU A 95 -13.26 -16.45 4.93
N PRO A 96 -12.69 -15.62 5.82
CA PRO A 96 -13.03 -14.20 5.87
C PRO A 96 -12.67 -13.49 4.55
N VAL A 97 -13.64 -12.91 3.89
CA VAL A 97 -13.45 -12.13 2.66
C VAL A 97 -13.91 -10.69 2.87
N ARG A 98 -13.05 -9.76 2.53
CA ARG A 98 -13.37 -8.32 2.53
C ARG A 98 -13.26 -7.79 1.12
N VAL A 99 -14.33 -7.18 0.64
CA VAL A 99 -14.40 -6.54 -0.68
C VAL A 99 -14.69 -5.06 -0.47
N ASP A 100 -13.80 -4.19 -0.95
CA ASP A 100 -14.07 -2.76 -1.06
C ASP A 100 -14.16 -2.38 -2.54
N SER A 101 -15.40 -2.14 -2.99
CA SER A 101 -15.67 -1.78 -4.38
C SER A 101 -15.13 -0.40 -4.76
N SER A 102 -15.05 0.55 -3.80
CA SER A 102 -14.49 1.87 -4.03
C SER A 102 -12.97 1.80 -4.17
N ALA A 103 -12.31 1.03 -3.31
CA ALA A 103 -10.86 0.79 -3.39
C ALA A 103 -10.47 -0.20 -4.49
N ARG A 104 -11.43 -0.94 -5.04
CA ARG A 104 -11.19 -2.06 -5.97
C ARG A 104 -10.23 -3.10 -5.38
N THR A 105 -10.44 -3.48 -4.12
CA THR A 105 -9.60 -4.43 -3.39
C THR A 105 -10.40 -5.65 -2.94
N VAL A 106 -9.70 -6.78 -2.87
CA VAL A 106 -10.17 -8.02 -2.25
C VAL A 106 -9.10 -8.48 -1.26
N THR A 107 -9.51 -8.73 -0.02
CA THR A 107 -8.65 -9.33 1.01
C THR A 107 -9.26 -10.64 1.47
N VAL A 108 -8.49 -11.72 1.43
CA VAL A 108 -8.91 -13.08 1.84
C VAL A 108 -8.08 -13.52 3.04
N GLY A 109 -8.73 -13.98 4.08
CA GLY A 109 -8.10 -14.42 5.33
C GLY A 109 -8.26 -13.41 6.47
N GLU A 110 -7.86 -13.82 7.69
CA GLU A 110 -7.90 -12.97 8.87
C GLU A 110 -6.91 -11.81 8.79
N LEU A 111 -7.35 -10.63 9.23
CA LEU A 111 -6.45 -9.49 9.33
C LEU A 111 -5.54 -9.64 10.56
N PRO A 112 -4.25 -9.25 10.44
CA PRO A 112 -3.35 -9.23 11.59
C PRO A 112 -3.80 -8.20 12.64
N ALA A 113 -3.35 -8.37 13.88
CA ALA A 113 -3.53 -7.37 14.92
C ALA A 113 -2.91 -6.03 14.49
N GLN A 114 -3.67 -4.96 14.65
CA GLN A 114 -3.23 -3.62 14.24
C GLN A 114 -2.22 -3.03 15.24
N ARG A 115 -1.18 -2.39 14.70
CA ARG A 115 -0.15 -1.68 15.46
C ARG A 115 0.01 -0.26 14.94
N GLY A 116 0.28 0.67 15.83
CA GLY A 116 0.44 2.08 15.50
C GLY A 116 -0.78 2.70 14.84
N THR A 117 -0.63 3.90 14.30
CA THR A 117 -1.73 4.62 13.67
C THR A 117 -1.25 5.46 12.51
N VAL A 118 -1.89 5.31 11.35
CA VAL A 118 -1.68 6.13 10.17
C VAL A 118 -2.91 6.99 9.91
N ALA A 119 -2.73 8.32 9.86
CA ALA A 119 -3.79 9.22 9.39
C ALA A 119 -3.83 9.22 7.86
N VAL A 120 -4.96 8.87 7.27
CA VAL A 120 -5.17 8.89 5.82
C VAL A 120 -6.10 10.06 5.49
N LEU A 121 -5.62 11.05 4.73
CA LEU A 121 -6.38 12.26 4.42
C LEU A 121 -6.66 12.34 2.91
N THR A 122 -7.85 12.79 2.52
CA THR A 122 -8.14 13.13 1.12
C THR A 122 -8.44 14.61 0.94
N ALA A 123 -7.96 15.20 -0.16
CA ALA A 123 -8.30 16.59 -0.50
C ALA A 123 -9.77 16.73 -0.90
N GLY A 124 -10.26 15.79 -1.70
CA GLY A 124 -11.66 15.73 -2.12
C GLY A 124 -12.24 14.32 -2.00
N THR A 125 -13.56 14.20 -2.21
CA THR A 125 -14.25 12.90 -2.20
C THR A 125 -13.87 12.03 -3.41
N SER A 126 -13.43 12.64 -4.51
CA SER A 126 -12.95 11.93 -5.70
C SER A 126 -11.61 11.21 -5.47
N ASP A 127 -10.86 11.58 -4.42
CA ASP A 127 -9.60 10.93 -4.04
C ASP A 127 -9.82 9.67 -3.17
N LEU A 128 -11.06 9.45 -2.71
CA LEU A 128 -11.41 8.33 -1.82
C LEU A 128 -11.00 6.95 -2.35
N PRO A 129 -11.15 6.61 -3.62
CA PRO A 129 -10.74 5.28 -4.11
C PRO A 129 -9.27 4.97 -3.81
N VAL A 130 -8.38 5.92 -4.04
CA VAL A 130 -6.94 5.77 -3.76
C VAL A 130 -6.65 5.72 -2.27
N ALA A 131 -7.32 6.55 -1.47
CA ALA A 131 -7.20 6.54 -0.02
C ALA A 131 -7.69 5.21 0.60
N ARG A 132 -8.80 4.65 0.09
CA ARG A 132 -9.32 3.36 0.52
C ARG A 132 -8.43 2.18 0.12
N GLU A 133 -7.77 2.24 -1.05
CA GLU A 133 -6.72 1.28 -1.40
C GLU A 133 -5.59 1.30 -0.35
N ALA A 134 -5.19 2.49 0.11
CA ALA A 134 -4.20 2.61 1.18
C ALA A 134 -4.71 2.02 2.49
N VAL A 135 -5.95 2.31 2.90
CA VAL A 135 -6.57 1.75 4.12
C VAL A 135 -6.62 0.22 4.06
N ALA A 136 -7.16 -0.36 2.98
CA ALA A 136 -7.24 -1.81 2.82
C ALA A 136 -5.86 -2.48 2.87
N THR A 137 -4.84 -1.81 2.32
CA THR A 137 -3.46 -2.29 2.38
C THR A 137 -2.87 -2.20 3.79
N LEU A 138 -3.09 -1.10 4.51
CA LEU A 138 -2.66 -0.97 5.91
C LEU A 138 -3.29 -2.05 6.79
N ASP A 139 -4.58 -2.30 6.62
CA ASP A 139 -5.31 -3.35 7.35
C ASP A 139 -4.68 -4.73 7.09
N ALA A 140 -4.39 -5.06 5.82
CA ALA A 140 -3.75 -6.33 5.46
C ALA A 140 -2.32 -6.46 6.00
N LEU A 141 -1.63 -5.33 6.24
CA LEU A 141 -0.29 -5.28 6.84
C LEU A 141 -0.30 -5.23 8.38
N GLY A 142 -1.48 -5.17 9.02
CA GLY A 142 -1.60 -5.06 10.47
C GLY A 142 -1.24 -3.67 11.01
N THR A 143 -1.45 -2.63 10.23
CA THR A 143 -1.20 -1.25 10.64
C THR A 143 -2.53 -0.52 10.82
N GLY A 144 -2.74 0.08 11.99
CA GLY A 144 -3.92 0.87 12.28
C GLY A 144 -4.04 2.10 11.40
N SER A 145 -5.25 2.43 10.97
CA SER A 145 -5.48 3.62 10.15
C SER A 145 -6.78 4.34 10.51
N ARG A 146 -6.80 5.66 10.24
CA ARG A 146 -8.00 6.48 10.34
C ARG A 146 -8.12 7.38 9.12
N LEU A 147 -9.27 7.30 8.44
CA LEU A 147 -9.55 8.06 7.21
C LEU A 147 -10.27 9.38 7.53
N TYR A 148 -9.73 10.48 7.01
CA TYR A 148 -10.27 11.83 7.08
C TYR A 148 -10.54 12.32 5.65
N ALA A 149 -11.80 12.24 5.25
CA ALA A 149 -12.21 12.56 3.89
C ALA A 149 -12.52 14.06 3.71
N ASP A 150 -12.26 14.57 2.48
CA ASP A 150 -12.69 15.91 2.05
C ASP A 150 -12.16 17.06 2.92
N VAL A 151 -10.86 17.00 3.25
CA VAL A 151 -10.16 18.03 4.04
C VAL A 151 -9.24 18.94 3.19
N GLY A 152 -9.63 19.17 1.93
CA GLY A 152 -8.84 19.95 0.97
C GLY A 152 -8.61 21.40 1.37
N VAL A 153 -7.52 21.99 0.83
CA VAL A 153 -7.03 23.34 1.16
C VAL A 153 -7.99 24.47 0.79
N ALA A 154 -8.91 24.23 -0.15
CA ALA A 154 -9.95 25.22 -0.51
C ALA A 154 -10.89 25.53 0.65
N GLY A 155 -10.94 24.70 1.68
CA GLY A 155 -11.67 24.93 2.92
C GLY A 155 -10.84 24.50 4.13
N LEU A 156 -9.80 25.27 4.46
CA LEU A 156 -8.84 24.95 5.54
C LEU A 156 -9.49 24.63 6.89
N SER A 157 -10.67 25.19 7.17
CA SER A 157 -11.42 24.87 8.40
C SER A 157 -11.71 23.36 8.54
N ARG A 158 -11.90 22.65 7.44
CA ARG A 158 -12.11 21.20 7.43
C ARG A 158 -10.87 20.44 7.90
N LEU A 159 -9.70 20.82 7.38
CA LEU A 159 -8.41 20.26 7.83
C LEU A 159 -8.15 20.60 9.30
N LEU A 160 -8.35 21.84 9.69
CA LEU A 160 -8.10 22.30 11.06
C LEU A 160 -9.00 21.59 12.08
N SER A 161 -10.24 21.23 11.71
CA SER A 161 -11.16 20.52 12.60
C SER A 161 -10.70 19.11 12.98
N VAL A 162 -9.87 18.47 12.16
CA VAL A 162 -9.34 17.12 12.41
C VAL A 162 -7.84 17.11 12.78
N LEU A 163 -7.19 18.28 12.77
CA LEU A 163 -5.74 18.38 12.94
C LEU A 163 -5.24 17.81 14.28
N GLY A 164 -6.02 17.91 15.34
CA GLY A 164 -5.67 17.34 16.64
C GLY A 164 -5.48 15.82 16.58
N ASP A 165 -6.41 15.13 15.94
CA ASP A 165 -6.35 13.68 15.75
C ASP A 165 -5.22 13.28 14.80
N VAL A 166 -5.04 14.03 13.70
CA VAL A 166 -3.99 13.77 12.71
C VAL A 166 -2.59 13.90 13.31
N ARG A 167 -2.40 14.84 14.23
CA ARG A 167 -1.12 15.04 14.95
C ARG A 167 -0.75 13.89 15.88
N ALA A 168 -1.73 13.11 16.32
CA ALA A 168 -1.51 11.95 17.18
C ALA A 168 -1.05 10.69 16.40
N ALA A 169 -1.09 10.73 15.07
CA ALA A 169 -0.67 9.60 14.24
C ALA A 169 0.85 9.48 14.13
N ASP A 170 1.34 8.25 13.92
CA ASP A 170 2.76 7.94 13.71
C ASP A 170 3.25 8.34 12.32
N CYS A 171 2.35 8.37 11.34
CA CYS A 171 2.59 8.75 9.96
C CYS A 171 1.29 9.28 9.35
N ALA A 172 1.37 10.14 8.34
CA ALA A 172 0.22 10.55 7.57
C ALA A 172 0.38 10.17 6.10
N ILE A 173 -0.71 9.66 5.47
CA ILE A 173 -0.85 9.52 4.02
C ILE A 173 -1.81 10.61 3.56
N VAL A 174 -1.40 11.45 2.61
CA VAL A 174 -2.19 12.57 2.12
C VAL A 174 -2.40 12.44 0.63
N VAL A 175 -3.66 12.21 0.25
CA VAL A 175 -4.09 11.90 -1.12
C VAL A 175 -4.74 13.13 -1.72
N ALA A 176 -4.20 13.61 -2.85
CA ALA A 176 -4.69 14.83 -3.49
C ALA A 176 -4.48 14.81 -5.01
N GLY A 177 -5.53 15.14 -5.75
CA GLY A 177 -5.47 15.46 -7.17
C GLY A 177 -5.35 16.97 -7.43
N MET A 178 -5.82 17.43 -8.57
CA MET A 178 -5.81 18.83 -8.99
C MET A 178 -4.40 19.46 -8.95
N ASP A 179 -4.19 20.41 -8.04
CA ASP A 179 -2.93 21.13 -7.81
C ASP A 179 -2.00 20.45 -6.78
N GLY A 180 -2.48 19.39 -6.10
CA GLY A 180 -1.70 18.64 -5.12
C GLY A 180 -1.23 19.43 -3.89
N ALA A 181 -1.91 20.51 -3.49
CA ALA A 181 -1.43 21.40 -2.44
C ALA A 181 -1.56 20.84 -1.02
N LEU A 182 -2.53 19.98 -0.76
CA LEU A 182 -2.82 19.48 0.59
C LEU A 182 -1.61 18.81 1.28
N PRO A 183 -0.82 17.93 0.64
CA PRO A 183 0.35 17.31 1.28
C PRO A 183 1.37 18.31 1.82
N SER A 184 1.66 19.39 1.07
CA SER A 184 2.58 20.45 1.53
C SER A 184 2.06 21.16 2.78
N VAL A 185 0.77 21.47 2.83
CA VAL A 185 0.14 22.12 3.98
C VAL A 185 0.16 21.20 5.21
N VAL A 186 -0.23 19.93 5.03
CA VAL A 186 -0.26 18.94 6.13
C VAL A 186 1.16 18.72 6.66
N THR A 187 2.16 18.59 5.78
CA THR A 187 3.56 18.40 6.19
C THR A 187 4.07 19.56 7.04
N GLY A 188 3.70 20.81 6.72
CA GLY A 188 4.06 21.99 7.53
C GLY A 188 3.37 22.05 8.90
N LEU A 189 2.37 21.19 9.16
CA LEU A 189 1.58 21.17 10.39
C LEU A 189 1.89 19.97 11.29
N LEU A 190 2.65 18.98 10.80
CA LEU A 190 2.91 17.71 11.51
C LEU A 190 4.39 17.54 11.85
N THR A 191 4.65 16.86 12.96
CA THR A 191 5.98 16.31 13.29
C THR A 191 6.18 14.89 12.74
N ALA A 192 5.09 14.19 12.45
CA ALA A 192 5.12 12.87 11.84
C ALA A 192 5.50 12.94 10.35
N PRO A 193 6.18 11.92 9.79
CA PRO A 193 6.42 11.82 8.36
C PRO A 193 5.12 11.83 7.55
N VAL A 194 5.16 12.43 6.36
CA VAL A 194 4.02 12.52 5.44
C VAL A 194 4.34 11.83 4.12
N VAL A 195 3.43 10.97 3.68
CA VAL A 195 3.48 10.32 2.37
C VAL A 195 2.42 10.96 1.47
N GLY A 196 2.86 11.76 0.51
CA GLY A 196 1.99 12.37 -0.50
C GLY A 196 1.66 11.39 -1.62
N VAL A 197 0.37 11.27 -1.92
CA VAL A 197 -0.15 10.46 -3.03
C VAL A 197 -0.83 11.38 -4.03
N PRO A 198 -0.19 11.73 -5.14
CA PRO A 198 -0.87 12.43 -6.21
C PRO A 198 -1.93 11.52 -6.83
N THR A 199 -3.10 12.05 -7.18
CA THR A 199 -4.12 11.30 -7.90
C THR A 199 -4.33 11.84 -9.30
N SER A 200 -4.81 10.98 -10.20
CA SER A 200 -5.20 11.36 -11.57
C SER A 200 -6.48 12.20 -11.62
N VAL A 201 -7.08 12.47 -10.46
CA VAL A 201 -8.28 13.32 -10.33
C VAL A 201 -7.96 14.76 -10.71
N GLY A 202 -8.71 15.28 -11.67
CA GLY A 202 -8.54 16.65 -12.14
C GLY A 202 -8.94 16.79 -13.59
N TYR A 203 -8.77 17.99 -14.12
CA TYR A 203 -9.07 18.34 -15.51
C TYR A 203 -8.08 19.41 -16.03
N GLY A 204 -8.06 19.60 -17.33
CA GLY A 204 -7.24 20.64 -17.96
C GLY A 204 -5.76 20.47 -17.60
N PHE A 205 -5.17 21.48 -17.00
CA PHE A 205 -3.74 21.49 -16.66
C PHE A 205 -3.33 20.51 -15.55
N ALA A 206 -4.29 19.86 -14.86
CA ALA A 206 -3.98 18.82 -13.89
C ALA A 206 -3.32 17.59 -14.54
N ASP A 207 -3.49 17.38 -15.84
CA ASP A 207 -2.77 16.42 -16.70
C ASP A 207 -2.66 15.02 -16.06
N ALA A 208 -3.81 14.43 -15.73
CA ALA A 208 -3.90 13.10 -15.13
C ALA A 208 -3.00 12.90 -13.90
N GLY A 209 -2.90 13.92 -13.05
CA GLY A 209 -2.15 13.90 -11.80
C GLY A 209 -0.70 14.37 -11.88
N ARG A 210 -0.20 14.74 -13.08
CA ARG A 210 1.18 15.23 -13.23
C ARG A 210 1.40 16.57 -12.53
N ALA A 211 0.41 17.48 -12.59
CA ALA A 211 0.49 18.74 -11.84
C ALA A 211 0.57 18.49 -10.34
N ALA A 212 -0.29 17.60 -9.79
CA ALA A 212 -0.26 17.21 -8.39
C ALA A 212 1.09 16.60 -7.99
N ALA A 213 1.60 15.65 -8.78
CA ALA A 213 2.91 15.04 -8.55
C ALA A 213 4.05 16.07 -8.60
N GLY A 214 4.03 16.96 -9.59
CA GLY A 214 5.02 18.03 -9.73
C GLY A 214 5.02 18.99 -8.53
N ALA A 215 3.83 19.42 -8.08
CA ALA A 215 3.68 20.26 -6.90
C ALA A 215 4.20 19.60 -5.62
N MET A 216 3.87 18.31 -5.39
CA MET A 216 4.35 17.56 -4.24
C MET A 216 5.88 17.39 -4.26
N LEU A 217 6.47 17.04 -5.43
CA LEU A 217 7.91 16.87 -5.60
C LEU A 217 8.69 18.20 -5.46
N ALA A 218 8.07 19.33 -5.80
CA ALA A 218 8.64 20.66 -5.65
C ALA A 218 8.36 21.30 -4.28
N SER A 219 7.71 20.59 -3.37
CA SER A 219 7.36 21.10 -2.04
C SER A 219 8.60 21.48 -1.25
N CYS A 220 8.57 22.66 -0.61
CA CYS A 220 9.60 23.09 0.33
C CYS A 220 9.37 22.57 1.77
N ALA A 221 8.25 21.88 2.03
CA ALA A 221 7.95 21.35 3.36
C ALA A 221 8.82 20.11 3.67
N PRO A 222 9.72 20.15 4.68
CA PRO A 222 10.59 19.02 4.99
C PRO A 222 9.78 17.86 5.61
N GLY A 223 10.06 16.61 5.19
CA GLY A 223 9.38 15.43 5.71
C GLY A 223 8.27 14.89 4.80
N LEU A 224 8.07 15.47 3.62
CA LEU A 224 7.18 14.94 2.58
C LEU A 224 7.93 13.95 1.69
N THR A 225 7.41 12.72 1.62
CA THR A 225 7.80 11.71 0.62
C THR A 225 6.68 11.56 -0.39
N VAL A 226 6.98 11.36 -1.66
CA VAL A 226 5.97 11.27 -2.73
C VAL A 226 6.04 9.89 -3.38
N VAL A 227 4.89 9.24 -3.54
CA VAL A 227 4.76 7.99 -4.30
C VAL A 227 4.24 8.28 -5.71
N ASN A 228 4.11 7.25 -6.54
CA ASN A 228 3.57 7.39 -7.89
C ASN A 228 2.08 7.82 -7.87
N ILE A 229 1.59 8.36 -9.00
CA ILE A 229 0.19 8.75 -9.19
C ILE A 229 -0.73 7.53 -8.95
N ASP A 230 -1.83 7.74 -8.22
CA ASP A 230 -2.83 6.74 -7.83
C ASP A 230 -2.25 5.54 -7.07
N ASN A 231 -1.10 5.65 -6.43
CA ASN A 231 -0.44 4.54 -5.75
C ASN A 231 -0.74 4.50 -4.24
N GLY A 232 -2.00 4.25 -3.88
CA GLY A 232 -2.42 4.07 -2.49
C GLY A 232 -1.71 2.88 -1.82
N PHE A 233 -1.53 1.77 -2.55
CA PHE A 233 -0.78 0.61 -2.09
C PHE A 233 0.66 0.96 -1.68
N GLY A 234 1.40 1.63 -2.56
CA GLY A 234 2.79 2.01 -2.27
C GLY A 234 2.92 2.94 -1.08
N ALA A 235 1.98 3.89 -0.92
CA ALA A 235 1.94 4.77 0.23
C ALA A 235 1.70 4.00 1.54
N ALA A 236 0.76 3.07 1.54
CA ALA A 236 0.47 2.22 2.69
C ALA A 236 1.65 1.35 3.09
N VAL A 237 2.33 0.72 2.13
CA VAL A 237 3.56 -0.06 2.38
C VAL A 237 4.63 0.82 3.03
N HIS A 238 4.83 2.04 2.52
CA HIS A 238 5.83 2.96 3.07
C HIS A 238 5.47 3.38 4.51
N ALA A 239 4.21 3.77 4.74
CA ALA A 239 3.72 4.15 6.06
C ALA A 239 3.79 2.99 7.07
N ALA A 240 3.43 1.76 6.67
CA ALA A 240 3.54 0.58 7.52
C ALA A 240 4.98 0.31 7.97
N LYS A 241 5.97 0.50 7.08
CA LYS A 241 7.39 0.38 7.44
C LYS A 241 7.85 1.48 8.40
N ILE A 242 7.35 2.71 8.26
CA ILE A 242 7.64 3.79 9.22
C ILE A 242 7.11 3.42 10.61
N VAL A 243 5.87 2.95 10.68
CA VAL A 243 5.23 2.52 11.93
C VAL A 243 5.98 1.35 12.55
N GLY A 244 6.38 0.34 11.77
CA GLY A 244 7.15 -0.80 12.25
C GLY A 244 8.48 -0.39 12.89
N VAL A 245 9.25 0.46 12.24
CA VAL A 245 10.51 0.98 12.80
C VAL A 245 10.30 1.73 14.12
N ARG A 246 9.23 2.52 14.24
CA ARG A 246 8.92 3.24 15.49
C ARG A 246 8.45 2.32 16.61
N ALA A 247 7.80 1.21 16.27
CA ALA A 247 7.37 0.19 17.23
C ALA A 247 8.51 -0.73 17.71
N GLY A 248 9.70 -0.65 17.10
CA GLY A 248 10.88 -1.45 17.47
C GLY A 248 10.84 -2.87 16.90
N ASP A 249 10.15 -3.08 15.78
CA ASP A 249 10.13 -4.35 15.03
C ASP A 249 11.39 -4.53 14.16
#